data_73f918f9ff9a467cd5d2977d174de224
#
_entry.id   73f918f9ff9a467cd5d2977d174de224
#
_cell.length_a   1.000
_cell.length_b   1.000
_cell.length_c   1.000
_cell.angle_alpha   90.00
_cell.angle_beta   90.00
_cell.angle_gamma   90.00
#
_symmetry.space_group_name_H-M   'P 1'
#
loop_
_entity.id
_entity.type
_entity.pdbx_description
1 polymer ?
#
loop_
_entity_poly.entity_id
_entity_poly.type
_entity_poly.pdbx_seq_one_letter_code
_entity_poly.pdbx_strand_id
1 'polypeptide(L)'
;MDIFLEQIVTRKRRALYELLFYACWVLLVLCALVGLSGLVNIVYTGADGGLGFRPLAAGMAVVFLGGAFLLWRASMRLRTEYDYSFTNGVFDVARVMNGRKRTYLTSFDVKDLRAAGEEGSGAFQTCARQSGVQIHRWYLNKEARKYFFFFEKKGARHLVVLELNEEMEKTIFNRRYLSAEVWDGAYKSI
;
A
#
# COMPACT_ATOMS: atom_id res chain seq x y z
N MET A 1 -30.35 -13.19 -4.03
CA MET A 1 -29.74 -12.18 -4.92
C MET A 1 -28.28 -12.10 -4.52
N ASP A 2 -27.38 -12.38 -5.47
CA ASP A 2 -25.94 -12.31 -5.21
C ASP A 2 -25.52 -10.85 -5.19
N ILE A 3 -24.76 -10.48 -4.17
CA ILE A 3 -24.24 -9.12 -4.00
C ILE A 3 -22.75 -9.17 -4.33
N PHE A 4 -22.38 -8.43 -5.35
CA PHE A 4 -20.99 -8.17 -5.71
C PHE A 4 -20.74 -6.68 -5.76
N LEU A 5 -19.77 -6.21 -5.00
CA LEU A 5 -19.32 -4.82 -4.98
C LEU A 5 -17.80 -4.77 -5.12
N GLU A 6 -17.31 -3.81 -5.87
CA GLU A 6 -15.90 -3.56 -6.05
C GLU A 6 -15.59 -2.07 -5.84
N GLN A 7 -14.54 -1.79 -5.10
CA GLN A 7 -14.07 -0.43 -4.84
C GLN A 7 -12.57 -0.36 -5.10
N ILE A 8 -12.18 0.47 -6.06
CA ILE A 8 -10.77 0.80 -6.30
C ILE A 8 -10.43 2.08 -5.55
N VAL A 9 -9.55 1.95 -4.57
CA VAL A 9 -9.06 3.06 -3.76
C VAL A 9 -7.82 3.65 -4.41
N THR A 10 -7.95 4.91 -4.85
CA THR A 10 -6.86 5.70 -5.44
C THR A 10 -6.59 6.95 -4.60
N ARG A 11 -5.42 7.57 -4.78
CA ARG A 11 -5.08 8.82 -4.08
C ARG A 11 -5.92 9.99 -4.60
N LYS A 12 -6.53 10.78 -3.72
CA LYS A 12 -7.33 11.97 -4.09
C LYS A 12 -6.55 12.98 -4.93
N ARG A 13 -5.25 13.20 -4.64
CA ARG A 13 -4.36 14.12 -5.39
C ARG A 13 -3.61 13.40 -6.50
N ARG A 14 -4.31 12.64 -7.34
CA ARG A 14 -3.71 11.81 -8.39
C ARG A 14 -2.72 12.58 -9.27
N ALA A 15 -3.08 13.78 -9.73
CA ALA A 15 -2.22 14.60 -10.58
C ALA A 15 -0.86 14.92 -9.95
N LEU A 16 -0.83 15.25 -8.64
CA LEU A 16 0.42 15.52 -7.93
C LEU A 16 1.31 14.26 -7.88
N TYR A 17 0.72 13.10 -7.57
CA TYR A 17 1.48 11.86 -7.51
C TYR A 17 1.95 11.38 -8.89
N GLU A 18 1.20 11.67 -9.95
CA GLU A 18 1.64 11.45 -11.33
C GLU A 18 2.82 12.36 -11.71
N LEU A 19 2.75 13.65 -11.36
CA LEU A 19 3.87 14.57 -11.55
C LEU A 19 5.13 14.10 -10.81
N LEU A 20 4.99 13.72 -9.53
CA LEU A 20 6.10 13.18 -8.76
C LEU A 20 6.65 11.88 -9.35
N PHE A 21 5.80 11.02 -9.90
CA PHE A 21 6.23 9.80 -10.57
C PHE A 21 7.11 10.12 -11.77
N TYR A 22 6.70 11.02 -12.66
CA TYR A 22 7.51 11.42 -13.82
C TYR A 22 8.79 12.16 -13.40
N ALA A 23 8.74 13.01 -12.38
CA ALA A 23 9.92 13.65 -11.82
C ALA A 23 10.94 12.62 -11.29
N CYS A 24 10.47 11.61 -10.55
CA CYS A 24 11.33 10.51 -10.12
C CYS A 24 11.98 9.77 -11.29
N TRP A 25 11.25 9.55 -12.40
CA TRP A 25 11.79 8.89 -13.58
C TRP A 25 12.86 9.73 -14.29
N VAL A 26 12.64 11.03 -14.43
CA VAL A 26 13.64 11.95 -14.99
C VAL A 26 14.93 11.93 -14.15
N LEU A 27 14.79 12.09 -12.82
CA LEU A 27 15.93 12.05 -11.92
C LEU A 27 16.64 10.68 -11.94
N LEU A 28 15.89 9.59 -12.04
CA LEU A 28 16.44 8.23 -12.16
C LEU A 28 17.32 8.11 -13.39
N VAL A 29 16.84 8.59 -14.55
CA VAL A 29 17.62 8.54 -15.79
C VAL A 29 18.89 9.38 -15.68
N LEU A 30 18.81 10.59 -15.10
CA LEU A 30 20.00 11.44 -14.88
C LEU A 30 21.01 10.76 -13.94
N CYS A 31 20.54 10.21 -12.82
CA CYS A 31 21.40 9.46 -11.91
C CYS A 31 22.03 8.23 -12.58
N ALA A 32 21.25 7.49 -13.38
CA ALA A 32 21.79 6.33 -14.10
C ALA A 32 22.88 6.72 -15.10
N LEU A 33 22.70 7.81 -15.87
CA LEU A 33 23.70 8.30 -16.82
C LEU A 33 25.01 8.71 -16.13
N VAL A 34 24.91 9.45 -15.01
CA VAL A 34 26.10 9.85 -14.24
C VAL A 34 26.77 8.63 -13.63
N GLY A 35 25.99 7.69 -13.06
CA GLY A 35 26.53 6.46 -12.47
C GLY A 35 27.20 5.56 -13.51
N LEU A 36 26.62 5.39 -14.69
CA LEU A 36 27.24 4.66 -15.81
C LEU A 36 28.51 5.33 -16.30
N SER A 37 28.52 6.66 -16.42
CA SER A 37 29.73 7.41 -16.75
C SER A 37 30.83 7.17 -15.70
N GLY A 38 30.46 7.13 -14.41
CA GLY A 38 31.39 6.75 -13.33
C GLY A 38 31.98 5.37 -13.55
N LEU A 39 31.14 4.35 -13.85
CA LEU A 39 31.59 2.98 -14.11
C LEU A 39 32.63 2.88 -15.24
N VAL A 40 32.36 3.53 -16.37
CA VAL A 40 33.25 3.51 -17.53
C VAL A 40 34.61 4.16 -17.20
N ASN A 41 34.62 5.15 -16.31
CA ASN A 41 35.81 5.89 -15.94
C ASN A 41 36.58 5.35 -14.70
N ILE A 42 36.19 4.21 -14.16
CA ILE A 42 36.83 3.60 -12.98
C ILE A 42 38.28 3.26 -13.31
N VAL A 43 38.54 2.67 -14.49
CA VAL A 43 39.85 2.29 -14.97
C VAL A 43 40.26 3.24 -16.10
N TYR A 44 41.52 3.67 -16.06
CA TYR A 44 42.09 4.48 -17.11
C TYR A 44 43.46 3.95 -17.50
N THR A 45 43.88 4.19 -18.72
CA THR A 45 45.23 3.86 -19.19
C THR A 45 46.13 5.08 -19.03
N GLY A 46 47.22 4.93 -18.27
CA GLY A 46 48.22 5.97 -18.11
C GLY A 46 49.08 6.16 -19.37
N ALA A 47 49.84 7.25 -19.42
CA ALA A 47 50.72 7.56 -20.54
C ALA A 47 51.85 6.50 -20.74
N ASP A 48 52.16 5.76 -19.72
CA ASP A 48 53.12 4.64 -19.66
C ASP A 48 52.50 3.27 -20.07
N GLY A 49 51.22 3.26 -20.48
CA GLY A 49 50.49 2.06 -20.84
C GLY A 49 49.97 1.25 -19.64
N GLY A 50 50.24 1.70 -18.41
CA GLY A 50 49.75 1.06 -17.18
C GLY A 50 48.28 1.33 -16.93
N LEU A 51 47.58 0.37 -16.31
CA LEU A 51 46.18 0.56 -15.87
C LEU A 51 46.15 1.21 -14.51
N GLY A 52 45.42 2.33 -14.39
CA GLY A 52 45.18 3.06 -13.15
C GLY A 52 43.74 2.94 -12.70
N PHE A 53 43.53 3.07 -11.38
CA PHE A 53 42.17 3.06 -10.75
C PHE A 53 41.80 4.46 -10.24
N ARG A 54 40.58 4.90 -10.53
CA ARG A 54 40.05 6.17 -10.04
C ARG A 54 38.99 5.95 -8.96
N PRO A 55 39.36 6.09 -7.67
CA PRO A 55 38.41 5.84 -6.56
C PRO A 55 37.22 6.78 -6.55
N LEU A 56 37.42 8.03 -7.02
CA LEU A 56 36.32 9.01 -7.13
C LEU A 56 35.25 8.56 -8.14
N ALA A 57 35.66 8.04 -9.30
CA ALA A 57 34.77 7.52 -10.32
C ALA A 57 33.99 6.30 -9.81
N ALA A 58 34.65 5.42 -9.07
CA ALA A 58 34.00 4.29 -8.40
C ALA A 58 32.97 4.75 -7.36
N GLY A 59 33.33 5.74 -6.53
CA GLY A 59 32.43 6.34 -5.55
C GLY A 59 31.18 6.98 -6.22
N MET A 60 31.39 7.74 -7.31
CA MET A 60 30.29 8.29 -8.08
C MET A 60 29.37 7.21 -8.64
N ALA A 61 29.92 6.15 -9.22
CA ALA A 61 29.12 5.05 -9.75
C ALA A 61 28.23 4.44 -8.67
N VAL A 62 28.76 4.14 -7.49
CA VAL A 62 28.00 3.55 -6.38
C VAL A 62 26.90 4.48 -5.90
N VAL A 63 27.20 5.76 -5.67
CA VAL A 63 26.22 6.74 -5.15
C VAL A 63 25.09 6.97 -6.14
N PHE A 64 25.40 7.20 -7.41
CA PHE A 64 24.39 7.54 -8.40
C PHE A 64 23.56 6.34 -8.86
N LEU A 65 24.17 5.15 -9.02
CA LEU A 65 23.39 3.94 -9.33
C LEU A 65 22.54 3.49 -8.13
N GLY A 66 23.07 3.61 -6.92
CA GLY A 66 22.30 3.39 -5.70
C GLY A 66 21.12 4.36 -5.58
N GLY A 67 21.36 5.65 -5.88
CA GLY A 67 20.31 6.67 -5.94
C GLY A 67 19.24 6.36 -6.98
N ALA A 68 19.64 5.96 -8.19
CA ALA A 68 18.71 5.53 -9.25
C ALA A 68 17.84 4.34 -8.81
N PHE A 69 18.43 3.35 -8.16
CA PHE A 69 17.69 2.21 -7.60
C PHE A 69 16.67 2.64 -6.54
N LEU A 70 17.05 3.55 -5.64
CA LEU A 70 16.12 4.07 -4.62
C LEU A 70 14.98 4.87 -5.23
N LEU A 71 15.25 5.70 -6.25
CA LEU A 71 14.24 6.45 -7.00
C LEU A 71 13.27 5.50 -7.72
N TRP A 72 13.78 4.46 -8.36
CA TRP A 72 12.94 3.42 -8.96
C TRP A 72 12.02 2.77 -7.94
N ARG A 73 12.54 2.36 -6.78
CA ARG A 73 11.74 1.77 -5.71
C ARG A 73 10.70 2.75 -5.13
N ALA A 74 11.05 4.03 -5.01
CA ALA A 74 10.14 5.08 -4.56
C ALA A 74 9.00 5.31 -5.56
N SER A 75 9.32 5.39 -6.87
CA SER A 75 8.34 5.60 -7.93
C SER A 75 7.25 4.53 -7.96
N MET A 76 7.61 3.26 -7.68
CA MET A 76 6.66 2.16 -7.62
C MET A 76 5.61 2.31 -6.51
N ARG A 77 5.94 3.04 -5.43
CA ARG A 77 5.02 3.31 -4.31
C ARG A 77 4.07 4.48 -4.58
N LEU A 78 4.42 5.38 -5.51
CA LEU A 78 3.60 6.54 -5.84
C LEU A 78 2.30 6.15 -6.53
N ARG A 79 2.30 5.08 -7.33
CA ARG A 79 1.15 4.53 -8.04
C ARG A 79 0.64 3.23 -7.38
N THR A 80 0.48 3.27 -6.06
CA THR A 80 -0.17 2.18 -5.32
C THR A 80 -1.67 2.46 -5.24
N GLU A 81 -2.48 1.46 -5.51
CA GLU A 81 -3.92 1.42 -5.39
C GLU A 81 -4.31 0.22 -4.53
N TYR A 82 -5.44 0.31 -3.85
CA TYR A 82 -6.05 -0.84 -3.19
C TYR A 82 -7.35 -1.19 -3.88
N ASP A 83 -7.58 -2.47 -4.02
CA ASP A 83 -8.74 -3.04 -4.65
C ASP A 83 -9.46 -3.89 -3.61
N TYR A 84 -10.68 -3.47 -3.28
CA TYR A 84 -11.56 -4.14 -2.33
C TYR A 84 -12.72 -4.75 -3.09
N SER A 85 -12.98 -6.03 -2.87
CA SER A 85 -14.16 -6.70 -3.40
C SER A 85 -14.93 -7.35 -2.27
N PHE A 86 -16.26 -7.20 -2.33
CA PHE A 86 -17.19 -7.81 -1.41
C PHE A 86 -18.16 -8.69 -2.19
N THR A 87 -18.17 -9.98 -1.86
CA THR A 87 -19.01 -10.97 -2.53
C THR A 87 -19.73 -11.82 -1.50
N ASN A 88 -21.04 -11.65 -1.38
CA ASN A 88 -21.90 -12.49 -0.53
C ASN A 88 -21.42 -12.66 0.93
N GLY A 89 -20.78 -11.64 1.51
CA GLY A 89 -20.27 -11.67 2.89
C GLY A 89 -18.75 -11.87 2.99
N VAL A 90 -18.09 -12.27 1.91
CA VAL A 90 -16.62 -12.38 1.86
C VAL A 90 -16.02 -11.08 1.37
N PHE A 91 -15.05 -10.57 2.11
CA PHE A 91 -14.31 -9.35 1.80
C PHE A 91 -12.88 -9.70 1.40
N ASP A 92 -12.50 -9.33 0.19
CA ASP A 92 -11.16 -9.52 -0.35
C ASP A 92 -10.44 -8.18 -0.48
N VAL A 93 -9.16 -8.16 -0.13
CA VAL A 93 -8.30 -6.97 -0.26
C VAL A 93 -7.08 -7.33 -1.08
N ALA A 94 -6.84 -6.56 -2.14
CA ALA A 94 -5.64 -6.64 -2.95
C ALA A 94 -4.96 -5.28 -3.06
N ARG A 95 -3.65 -5.30 -3.27
CA ARG A 95 -2.85 -4.12 -3.58
C ARG A 95 -2.39 -4.18 -5.02
N VAL A 96 -2.65 -3.11 -5.76
CA VAL A 96 -2.21 -2.95 -7.14
C VAL A 96 -1.08 -1.93 -7.17
N MET A 97 0.05 -2.29 -7.75
CA MET A 97 1.20 -1.40 -7.91
C MET A 97 1.38 -1.06 -9.39
N ASN A 98 1.40 0.23 -9.69
CA ASN A 98 1.60 0.78 -11.03
C ASN A 98 0.63 0.20 -12.08
N GLY A 99 -0.62 -0.07 -11.70
CA GLY A 99 -1.65 -0.61 -12.59
C GLY A 99 -1.37 -2.00 -13.19
N ARG A 100 -0.30 -2.69 -12.75
CA ARG A 100 0.15 -3.96 -13.35
C ARG A 100 0.23 -5.12 -12.37
N LYS A 101 0.85 -4.92 -11.22
CA LYS A 101 1.09 -6.00 -10.26
C LYS A 101 0.02 -5.99 -9.19
N ARG A 102 -0.95 -6.89 -9.30
CA ARG A 102 -1.94 -7.16 -8.26
C ARG A 102 -1.37 -8.18 -7.27
N THR A 103 -1.36 -7.81 -6.00
CA THR A 103 -0.91 -8.67 -4.90
C THR A 103 -2.08 -8.82 -3.93
N TYR A 104 -2.55 -10.03 -3.79
CA TYR A 104 -3.56 -10.39 -2.81
C TYR A 104 -3.01 -10.22 -1.39
N LEU A 105 -3.75 -9.53 -0.53
CA LEU A 105 -3.34 -9.24 0.84
C LEU A 105 -4.06 -10.12 1.85
N THR A 106 -5.38 -10.13 1.81
CA THR A 106 -6.21 -10.94 2.70
C THR A 106 -7.62 -11.14 2.15
N SER A 107 -8.28 -12.17 2.68
CA SER A 107 -9.73 -12.39 2.59
C SER A 107 -10.26 -12.75 3.98
N PHE A 108 -11.44 -12.28 4.31
CA PHE A 108 -12.17 -12.66 5.52
C PHE A 108 -13.67 -12.65 5.27
N ASP A 109 -14.38 -13.54 5.94
CA ASP A 109 -15.84 -13.49 5.99
C ASP A 109 -16.27 -12.47 7.06
N VAL A 110 -17.23 -11.63 6.71
CA VAL A 110 -17.77 -10.63 7.64
C VAL A 110 -18.46 -11.30 8.85
N LYS A 111 -18.93 -12.53 8.71
CA LYS A 111 -19.49 -13.32 9.81
C LYS A 111 -18.46 -13.78 10.82
N ASP A 112 -17.19 -13.90 10.41
CA ASP A 112 -16.09 -14.33 11.27
C ASP A 112 -15.44 -13.16 12.04
N LEU A 113 -15.95 -11.94 11.84
CA LEU A 113 -15.45 -10.76 12.54
C LEU A 113 -15.77 -10.85 14.04
N ARG A 114 -14.80 -10.49 14.85
CA ARG A 114 -14.96 -10.35 16.31
C ARG A 114 -15.32 -8.93 16.73
N ALA A 115 -14.89 -7.93 15.95
CA ALA A 115 -15.26 -6.53 16.10
C ALA A 115 -15.08 -5.79 14.79
N ALA A 116 -15.93 -4.80 14.54
CA ALA A 116 -15.82 -3.87 13.43
C ALA A 116 -16.35 -2.50 13.85
N GLY A 117 -15.81 -1.43 13.30
CA GLY A 117 -16.23 -0.06 13.64
C GLY A 117 -15.41 0.99 12.94
N GLU A 118 -15.59 2.25 13.32
CA GLU A 118 -14.78 3.36 12.82
C GLU A 118 -13.38 3.36 13.46
N GLU A 119 -12.33 3.71 12.66
CA GLU A 119 -10.99 3.93 13.21
C GLU A 119 -11.03 5.08 14.21
N GLY A 120 -10.52 4.83 15.42
CA GLY A 120 -10.54 5.81 16.51
C GLY A 120 -11.62 5.57 17.56
N SER A 121 -12.55 4.65 17.36
CA SER A 121 -13.54 4.24 18.37
C SER A 121 -12.89 3.55 19.57
N GLY A 122 -13.65 3.43 20.67
CA GLY A 122 -13.20 2.69 21.86
C GLY A 122 -12.91 1.22 21.57
N ALA A 123 -13.74 0.59 20.72
CA ALA A 123 -13.54 -0.78 20.29
C ALA A 123 -12.25 -0.96 19.48
N PHE A 124 -11.94 -0.03 18.58
CA PHE A 124 -10.66 -0.01 17.86
C PHE A 124 -9.47 -0.01 18.82
N GLN A 125 -9.48 0.89 19.81
CA GLN A 125 -8.38 1.00 20.77
C GLN A 125 -8.23 -0.28 21.61
N THR A 126 -9.34 -0.87 22.03
CA THR A 126 -9.36 -2.15 22.78
C THR A 126 -8.77 -3.28 21.95
N CYS A 127 -9.16 -3.43 20.69
CA CYS A 127 -8.62 -4.45 19.79
C CYS A 127 -7.13 -4.20 19.49
N ALA A 128 -6.73 -2.95 19.23
CA ALA A 128 -5.35 -2.61 18.88
C ALA A 128 -4.34 -2.83 20.01
N ARG A 129 -4.79 -2.78 21.27
CA ARG A 129 -3.94 -3.01 22.45
C ARG A 129 -3.78 -4.49 22.82
N GLN A 130 -4.51 -5.40 22.21
CA GLN A 130 -4.37 -6.82 22.48
C GLN A 130 -3.01 -7.34 22.05
N SER A 131 -2.43 -8.23 22.86
CA SER A 131 -1.13 -8.85 22.57
C SER A 131 -1.19 -9.69 21.28
N GLY A 132 -0.18 -9.57 20.44
CA GLY A 132 -0.04 -10.37 19.23
C GLY A 132 -0.94 -9.95 18.05
N VAL A 133 -1.55 -8.77 18.09
CA VAL A 133 -2.37 -8.27 17.00
C VAL A 133 -1.49 -7.69 15.88
N GLN A 134 -1.73 -8.14 14.67
CA GLN A 134 -1.12 -7.59 13.46
C GLN A 134 -2.02 -6.49 12.88
N ILE A 135 -1.56 -5.25 12.96
CA ILE A 135 -2.31 -4.09 12.46
C ILE A 135 -1.91 -3.80 11.01
N HIS A 136 -2.88 -3.85 10.11
CA HIS A 136 -2.73 -3.57 8.70
C HIS A 136 -3.53 -2.32 8.32
N ARG A 137 -2.86 -1.31 7.76
CA ARG A 137 -3.48 -0.08 7.28
C ARG A 137 -3.41 -0.05 5.76
N TRP A 138 -4.49 -0.44 5.10
CA TRP A 138 -4.56 -0.54 3.65
C TRP A 138 -5.52 0.51 3.09
N TYR A 139 -5.18 1.77 3.30
CA TYR A 139 -5.87 2.94 2.78
C TYR A 139 -4.85 3.95 2.22
N LEU A 140 -5.30 4.91 1.41
CA LEU A 140 -4.43 5.92 0.77
C LEU A 140 -4.74 7.34 1.20
N ASN A 141 -6.01 7.61 1.58
CA ASN A 141 -6.47 8.96 1.87
C ASN A 141 -6.68 9.16 3.37
N LYS A 142 -5.88 10.04 3.98
CA LYS A 142 -5.93 10.29 5.43
C LYS A 142 -7.25 10.90 5.88
N GLU A 143 -7.90 11.67 5.01
CA GLU A 143 -9.14 12.41 5.28
C GLU A 143 -10.41 11.57 5.04
N ALA A 144 -10.29 10.38 4.43
CA ALA A 144 -11.43 9.49 4.22
C ALA A 144 -11.88 8.87 5.54
N ARG A 145 -13.16 8.53 5.64
CA ARG A 145 -13.65 7.70 6.74
C ARG A 145 -12.99 6.33 6.66
N LYS A 146 -12.56 5.82 7.79
CA LYS A 146 -11.85 4.56 7.90
C LYS A 146 -12.56 3.66 8.89
N TYR A 147 -12.64 2.40 8.49
CA TYR A 147 -13.28 1.35 9.26
C TYR A 147 -12.27 0.27 9.58
N PHE A 148 -12.35 -0.28 10.78
CA PHE A 148 -11.54 -1.41 11.17
C PHE A 148 -12.35 -2.70 11.17
N PHE A 149 -11.66 -3.80 10.87
CA PHE A 149 -12.17 -5.17 10.89
C PHE A 149 -11.21 -6.01 11.69
N PHE A 150 -11.69 -6.61 12.78
CA PHE A 150 -10.89 -7.42 13.66
C PHE A 150 -11.34 -8.88 13.58
N PHE A 151 -10.44 -9.76 13.20
CA PHE A 151 -10.69 -11.17 13.01
C PHE A 151 -9.47 -12.01 13.34
N GLU A 152 -9.68 -13.32 13.50
CA GLU A 152 -8.63 -14.31 13.71
C GLU A 152 -8.53 -15.21 12.47
N LYS A 153 -7.32 -15.38 11.96
CA LYS A 153 -7.04 -16.23 10.80
C LYS A 153 -5.77 -17.03 11.03
N LYS A 154 -5.86 -18.35 10.91
CA LYS A 154 -4.72 -19.28 11.13
C LYS A 154 -4.02 -19.07 12.49
N GLY A 155 -4.79 -18.79 13.54
CA GLY A 155 -4.26 -18.57 14.90
C GLY A 155 -3.62 -17.19 15.13
N ALA A 156 -3.58 -16.30 14.12
CA ALA A 156 -3.11 -14.94 14.27
C ALA A 156 -4.28 -13.96 14.29
N ARG A 157 -4.17 -12.91 15.13
CA ARG A 157 -5.16 -11.84 15.22
C ARG A 157 -4.78 -10.71 14.26
N HIS A 158 -5.72 -10.38 13.38
CA HIS A 158 -5.56 -9.34 12.38
C HIS A 158 -6.53 -8.20 12.65
N LEU A 159 -6.02 -6.98 12.64
CA LEU A 159 -6.79 -5.75 12.65
C LEU A 159 -6.50 -5.00 11.36
N VAL A 160 -7.48 -4.99 10.47
CA VAL A 160 -7.38 -4.39 9.14
C VAL A 160 -8.14 -3.08 9.14
N VAL A 161 -7.50 -2.00 8.66
CA VAL A 161 -8.12 -0.67 8.53
C VAL A 161 -8.21 -0.33 7.04
N LEU A 162 -9.45 -0.05 6.59
CA LEU A 162 -9.80 0.22 5.21
C LEU A 162 -10.55 1.56 5.09
N GLU A 163 -10.48 2.20 3.92
CA GLU A 163 -11.33 3.33 3.58
C GLU A 163 -12.46 2.85 2.66
N LEU A 164 -13.70 2.93 3.13
CA LEU A 164 -14.86 2.48 2.37
C LEU A 164 -15.59 3.66 1.74
N ASN A 165 -16.15 3.44 0.55
CA ASN A 165 -17.12 4.34 -0.05
C ASN A 165 -18.52 4.13 0.56
N GLU A 166 -19.44 5.03 0.30
CA GLU A 166 -20.79 4.97 0.87
C GLU A 166 -21.57 3.71 0.49
N GLU A 167 -21.37 3.18 -0.71
CA GLU A 167 -22.06 1.99 -1.19
C GLU A 167 -21.57 0.73 -0.45
N MET A 168 -20.24 0.57 -0.34
CA MET A 168 -19.62 -0.51 0.39
C MET A 168 -19.98 -0.44 1.89
N GLU A 169 -19.96 0.79 2.46
CA GLU A 169 -20.36 1.07 3.84
C GLU A 169 -21.80 0.64 4.12
N LYS A 170 -22.75 1.09 3.28
CA LYS A 170 -24.18 0.73 3.44
C LYS A 170 -24.41 -0.77 3.33
N THR A 171 -23.68 -1.44 2.47
CA THR A 171 -23.85 -2.87 2.25
C THR A 171 -23.29 -3.70 3.37
N ILE A 172 -22.06 -3.40 3.83
CA ILE A 172 -21.38 -4.20 4.86
C ILE A 172 -22.01 -3.95 6.23
N PHE A 173 -22.28 -2.67 6.58
CA PHE A 173 -22.81 -2.30 7.90
C PHE A 173 -24.31 -2.42 7.97
N ASN A 174 -24.81 -3.56 7.51
CA ASN A 174 -26.19 -3.96 7.55
C ASN A 174 -26.34 -5.15 8.52
N ARG A 175 -27.49 -5.24 9.19
CA ARG A 175 -27.82 -6.36 10.09
C ARG A 175 -27.78 -7.73 9.41
N ARG A 176 -27.86 -7.79 8.10
CA ARG A 176 -27.74 -9.02 7.33
C ARG A 176 -26.34 -9.66 7.44
N TYR A 177 -25.29 -8.83 7.56
CA TYR A 177 -23.91 -9.27 7.58
C TYR A 177 -23.24 -9.13 8.94
N LEU A 178 -23.56 -8.08 9.69
CA LEU A 178 -22.96 -7.79 10.98
C LEU A 178 -23.98 -7.87 12.11
N SER A 179 -23.66 -8.61 13.17
CA SER A 179 -24.45 -8.62 14.40
C SER A 179 -24.19 -7.35 15.24
N ALA A 180 -25.14 -7.03 16.14
CA ALA A 180 -24.99 -5.90 17.05
C ALA A 180 -23.83 -6.06 18.06
N GLU A 181 -23.38 -7.27 18.31
CA GLU A 181 -22.26 -7.55 19.20
C GLU A 181 -20.90 -7.25 18.56
N VAL A 182 -20.83 -7.32 17.24
CA VAL A 182 -19.60 -7.12 16.46
C VAL A 182 -19.45 -5.68 15.99
N TRP A 183 -20.58 -5.01 15.68
CA TRP A 183 -20.58 -3.68 15.12
C TRP A 183 -20.58 -2.58 16.19
N ASP A 184 -19.52 -1.79 16.26
CA ASP A 184 -19.40 -0.59 17.10
C ASP A 184 -19.80 0.65 16.29
N GLY A 185 -21.09 0.81 16.01
CA GLY A 185 -21.63 1.95 15.25
C GLY A 185 -23.13 1.84 14.95
N ALA A 186 -23.67 2.86 14.26
CA ALA A 186 -25.04 2.85 13.82
C ALA A 186 -25.21 2.06 12.52
N TYR A 187 -26.24 1.20 12.44
CA TYR A 187 -26.58 0.51 11.20
C TYR A 187 -27.05 1.49 10.13
N LYS A 188 -26.62 1.28 8.91
CA LYS A 188 -27.09 2.03 7.75
C LYS A 188 -28.36 1.37 7.19
N SER A 189 -29.42 2.16 6.96
CA SER A 189 -30.57 1.72 6.17
C SER A 189 -30.18 1.67 4.69
N ILE A 190 -30.56 0.59 4.03
CA ILE A 190 -30.46 0.46 2.57
C ILE A 190 -31.51 1.34 1.90
#